data_5bf1c8a8e5037fe7d716bc24d5c5a56d
#
_entry.id   5bf1c8a8e5037fe7d716bc24d5c5a56d
#
_cell.length_a   1.000
_cell.length_b   1.000
_cell.length_c   1.000
_cell.angle_alpha   90.00
_cell.angle_beta   90.00
_cell.angle_gamma   90.00
#
_symmetry.space_group_name_H-M   'P 1'
#
loop_
_entity.id
_entity.type
_entity.pdbx_description
1 polymer ?
#
loop_
_entity_poly.entity_id
_entity_poly.type
_entity_poly.pdbx_seq_one_letter_code
_entity_poly.pdbx_strand_id
1 'polypeptide(L)'
;MKLFGDDGFRDRYGSKLMSKKFLQNFFYNLNFFFKDQRINKISIGYDTRKSHKDILNIILKNLLHPKKIYLFKDPVTTPCIHYMSKVDKTFNIMITASHFSSNYNGFKFFFKGKKLTKKMEKKKKN
;
A
#
# COMPACT_ATOMS: atom_id res chain seq x y z
N MET A 1 -13.66 11.14 -2.42
CA MET A 1 -12.22 11.06 -2.71
C MET A 1 -11.86 9.68 -3.28
N LYS A 2 -11.01 9.67 -4.26
CA LYS A 2 -10.57 8.42 -4.88
C LYS A 2 -9.36 7.87 -4.12
N LEU A 3 -9.54 6.74 -3.45
CA LEU A 3 -8.46 6.11 -2.69
C LEU A 3 -7.47 5.40 -3.63
N PHE A 4 -7.99 4.72 -4.66
CA PHE A 4 -7.15 4.02 -5.61
C PHE A 4 -7.27 4.68 -6.98
N GLY A 5 -6.19 5.28 -7.46
CA GLY A 5 -6.09 5.72 -8.84
C GLY A 5 -5.65 4.56 -9.73
N ASP A 6 -5.31 4.85 -10.97
CA ASP A 6 -4.80 3.83 -11.89
C ASP A 6 -3.48 3.24 -11.43
N ASP A 7 -2.67 4.05 -10.69
CA ASP A 7 -1.37 3.64 -10.17
C ASP A 7 -1.26 3.81 -8.64
N GLY A 8 -2.38 3.65 -7.92
CA GLY A 8 -2.40 3.92 -6.49
C GLY A 8 -2.50 5.42 -6.23
N PHE A 9 -1.82 5.92 -5.21
CA PHE A 9 -1.77 7.35 -4.96
C PHE A 9 -0.39 7.78 -4.50
N ARG A 10 -0.08 9.05 -4.71
CA ARG A 10 1.18 9.66 -4.31
C ARG A 10 1.02 11.15 -4.07
N ASP A 11 1.90 11.70 -3.25
CA ASP A 11 1.92 13.13 -2.94
C ASP A 11 3.28 13.44 -2.33
N ARG A 12 3.57 14.74 -2.17
CA ARG A 12 4.73 15.16 -1.39
C ARG A 12 4.55 14.65 0.04
N TYR A 13 5.61 14.05 0.59
CA TYR A 13 5.52 13.48 1.93
C TYR A 13 5.17 14.58 2.95
N GLY A 14 4.18 14.31 3.78
CA GLY A 14 3.64 15.26 4.75
C GLY A 14 2.48 16.12 4.25
N SER A 15 2.19 16.09 2.95
CA SER A 15 1.09 16.85 2.34
C SER A 15 -0.12 15.97 2.08
N LYS A 16 -1.31 16.50 2.23
CA LYS A 16 -2.61 15.88 1.91
C LYS A 16 -2.63 14.35 1.96
N LEU A 17 -2.46 13.68 0.78
CA LEU A 17 -2.55 12.22 0.67
C LEU A 17 -1.40 11.48 1.35
N MET A 18 -0.33 12.17 1.68
CA MET A 18 0.81 11.58 2.38
C MET A 18 1.02 12.22 3.75
N SER A 19 0.00 12.88 4.29
CA SER A 19 0.03 13.37 5.67
C SER A 19 -0.17 12.21 6.65
N LYS A 20 0.38 12.35 7.86
CA LYS A 20 0.24 11.33 8.89
C LYS A 20 -1.23 11.01 9.17
N LYS A 21 -2.07 12.04 9.30
CA LYS A 21 -3.48 11.87 9.59
C LYS A 21 -4.21 11.12 8.49
N PHE A 22 -3.95 11.48 7.23
CA PHE A 22 -4.55 10.79 6.10
C PHE A 22 -4.14 9.31 6.07
N LEU A 23 -2.85 9.04 6.24
CA LEU A 23 -2.34 7.67 6.20
C LEU A 23 -2.87 6.82 7.35
N GLN A 24 -2.97 7.38 8.55
CA GLN A 24 -3.57 6.68 9.68
C GLN A 24 -5.01 6.25 9.35
N ASN A 25 -5.80 7.18 8.84
CA ASN A 25 -7.20 6.90 8.48
C ASN A 25 -7.30 5.89 7.34
N PHE A 26 -6.46 6.06 6.31
CA PHE A 26 -6.48 5.17 5.15
C PHE A 26 -6.19 3.72 5.56
N PHE A 27 -5.11 3.51 6.30
CA PHE A 27 -4.71 2.14 6.68
C PHE A 27 -5.63 1.55 7.74
N TYR A 28 -6.18 2.37 8.63
CA TYR A 28 -7.21 1.90 9.54
C TYR A 28 -8.42 1.37 8.76
N ASN A 29 -8.88 2.13 7.78
CA ASN A 29 -10.04 1.73 6.96
C ASN A 29 -9.73 0.55 6.04
N LEU A 30 -8.49 0.37 5.65
CA LEU A 30 -8.08 -0.76 4.82
C LEU A 30 -8.31 -2.11 5.53
N ASN A 31 -8.35 -2.11 6.85
CA ASN A 31 -8.67 -3.31 7.64
C ASN A 31 -10.03 -3.88 7.26
N PHE A 32 -11.01 -3.02 6.98
CA PHE A 32 -12.35 -3.48 6.60
C PHE A 32 -12.34 -4.17 5.24
N PHE A 33 -11.56 -3.64 4.31
CA PHE A 33 -11.37 -4.28 3.01
C PHE A 33 -10.73 -5.67 3.18
N PHE A 34 -9.69 -5.77 4.00
CA PHE A 34 -9.02 -7.04 4.27
C PHE A 34 -9.98 -8.04 4.91
N LYS A 35 -10.80 -7.58 5.84
CA LYS A 35 -11.80 -8.44 6.48
C LYS A 35 -12.80 -8.96 5.46
N ASP A 36 -13.35 -8.08 4.61
CA ASP A 36 -14.31 -8.46 3.59
C ASP A 36 -13.73 -9.45 2.60
N GLN A 37 -12.50 -9.25 2.17
CA GLN A 37 -11.83 -10.08 1.18
C GLN A 37 -11.15 -11.30 1.81
N ARG A 38 -11.22 -11.46 3.13
CA ARG A 38 -10.57 -12.54 3.88
C ARG A 38 -9.06 -12.58 3.65
N ILE A 39 -8.45 -11.40 3.63
CA ILE A 39 -7.00 -11.25 3.44
C ILE A 39 -6.34 -11.23 4.80
N ASN A 40 -5.56 -12.28 5.12
CA ASN A 40 -4.84 -12.39 6.39
C ASN A 40 -3.34 -12.29 6.25
N LYS A 41 -2.84 -12.32 5.02
CA LYS A 41 -1.41 -12.22 4.72
C LYS A 41 -1.19 -11.07 3.76
N ILE A 42 -0.28 -10.17 4.12
CA ILE A 42 0.13 -9.09 3.22
C ILE A 42 1.65 -9.01 3.20
N SER A 43 2.18 -8.44 2.15
CA SER A 43 3.60 -8.09 2.10
C SER A 43 3.75 -6.62 1.76
N ILE A 44 4.80 -6.00 2.29
CA ILE A 44 5.07 -4.59 2.08
C ILE A 44 6.50 -4.44 1.59
N GLY A 45 6.62 -3.84 0.39
CA GLY A 45 7.91 -3.48 -0.18
C GLY A 45 8.06 -1.98 -0.26
N TYR A 46 9.26 -1.51 -0.48
CA TYR A 46 9.56 -0.08 -0.53
C TYR A 46 10.79 0.15 -1.41
N ASP A 47 10.86 1.36 -1.96
CA ASP A 47 12.05 1.79 -2.68
C ASP A 47 13.01 2.53 -1.73
N THR A 48 14.01 3.22 -2.27
CA THR A 48 15.07 3.85 -1.46
C THR A 48 14.69 5.19 -0.83
N ARG A 49 13.45 5.62 -0.94
CA ARG A 49 13.03 6.92 -0.38
C ARG A 49 13.09 6.89 1.15
N LYS A 50 13.67 7.94 1.74
CA LYS A 50 13.91 8.00 3.19
C LYS A 50 12.63 7.95 4.03
N SER A 51 11.53 8.46 3.51
CA SER A 51 10.26 8.50 4.24
C SER A 51 9.64 7.11 4.46
N HIS A 52 10.16 6.05 3.85
CA HIS A 52 9.56 4.71 3.98
C HIS A 52 9.51 4.23 5.43
N LYS A 53 10.48 4.59 6.26
CA LYS A 53 10.50 4.15 7.66
C LYS A 53 9.32 4.72 8.45
N ASP A 54 9.06 6.02 8.29
CA ASP A 54 7.93 6.67 8.98
C ASP A 54 6.61 6.11 8.48
N ILE A 55 6.52 5.88 7.18
CA ILE A 55 5.32 5.32 6.55
C ILE A 55 5.07 3.90 7.07
N LEU A 56 6.11 3.07 7.14
CA LEU A 56 5.99 1.72 7.68
C LEU A 56 5.48 1.73 9.12
N ASN A 57 5.96 2.63 9.95
CA ASN A 57 5.48 2.74 11.32
C ASN A 57 3.99 3.07 11.38
N ILE A 58 3.52 3.96 10.52
CA ILE A 58 2.11 4.30 10.44
C ILE A 58 1.29 3.09 10.02
N ILE A 59 1.75 2.36 9.00
CA ILE A 59 1.06 1.17 8.51
C ILE A 59 0.95 0.12 9.60
N LEU A 60 2.07 -0.20 10.26
CA LEU A 60 2.11 -1.26 11.26
C LEU A 60 1.25 -0.94 12.49
N LYS A 61 1.10 0.34 12.83
CA LYS A 61 0.25 0.74 13.94
C LYS A 61 -1.24 0.68 13.61
N ASN A 62 -1.60 0.77 12.34
CA ASN A 62 -3.00 0.89 11.94
C ASN A 62 -3.56 -0.33 11.22
N LEU A 63 -2.71 -1.16 10.61
CA LEU A 63 -3.15 -2.40 9.97
C LEU A 63 -3.16 -3.53 11.00
N LEU A 64 -4.32 -3.74 11.62
CA LEU A 64 -4.47 -4.70 12.70
C LEU A 64 -5.12 -6.02 12.28
N HIS A 65 -5.85 -6.01 11.17
CA HIS A 65 -6.56 -7.21 10.72
C HIS A 65 -5.66 -8.31 10.17
N PRO A 66 -4.67 -8.02 9.30
CA PRO A 66 -3.82 -9.10 8.79
C PRO A 66 -3.02 -9.76 9.91
N LYS A 67 -3.06 -11.08 9.98
CA LYS A 67 -2.33 -11.84 11.01
C LYS A 67 -0.84 -11.93 10.69
N LYS A 68 -0.49 -11.85 9.41
CA LYS A 68 0.90 -11.94 8.96
C LYS A 68 1.22 -10.79 8.04
N ILE A 69 2.24 -10.02 8.40
CA ILE A 69 2.74 -8.93 7.57
C ILE A 69 4.22 -9.23 7.30
N TYR A 70 4.54 -9.43 6.02
CA TYR A 70 5.90 -9.68 5.57
C TYR A 70 6.51 -8.38 5.10
N LEU A 71 7.61 -7.98 5.72
CA LEU A 71 8.36 -6.79 5.33
C LEU A 71 9.59 -7.22 4.58
N PHE A 72 9.86 -6.58 3.44
CA PHE A 72 11.12 -6.80 2.74
C PHE A 72 12.26 -6.21 3.57
N LYS A 73 13.33 -6.95 3.69
CA LYS A 73 14.51 -6.52 4.43
C LYS A 73 15.22 -5.37 3.74
N ASP A 74 15.29 -5.42 2.42
CA ASP A 74 15.97 -4.43 1.58
C ASP A 74 15.01 -3.80 0.59
N PRO A 75 15.32 -2.61 0.06
CA PRO A 75 14.49 -2.01 -0.97
C PRO A 75 14.29 -2.92 -2.18
N VAL A 76 13.12 -2.87 -2.78
CA VAL A 76 12.76 -3.69 -3.94
C VAL A 76 12.14 -2.81 -5.02
N THR A 77 11.98 -3.38 -6.22
CA THR A 77 11.34 -2.68 -7.34
C THR A 77 9.87 -3.03 -7.45
N THR A 78 9.09 -2.14 -8.05
CA THR A 78 7.67 -2.40 -8.28
C THR A 78 7.43 -3.66 -9.12
N PRO A 79 8.16 -3.93 -10.23
CA PRO A 79 7.99 -5.19 -10.95
C PRO A 79 8.20 -6.42 -10.10
N CYS A 80 9.16 -6.38 -9.16
CA CYS A 80 9.42 -7.49 -8.25
C CYS A 80 8.20 -7.77 -7.37
N ILE A 81 7.63 -6.73 -6.78
CA ILE A 81 6.42 -6.84 -5.95
C ILE A 81 5.25 -7.37 -6.76
N HIS A 82 5.07 -6.85 -7.97
CA HIS A 82 3.98 -7.29 -8.85
C HIS A 82 4.10 -8.78 -9.17
N TYR A 83 5.31 -9.23 -9.49
CA TYR A 83 5.58 -10.64 -9.78
C TYR A 83 5.26 -11.52 -8.56
N MET A 84 5.69 -11.10 -7.38
CA MET A 84 5.42 -11.83 -6.15
C MET A 84 3.93 -11.92 -5.84
N SER A 85 3.19 -10.87 -6.09
CA SER A 85 1.75 -10.87 -5.94
C SER A 85 1.08 -11.95 -6.78
N LYS A 86 1.61 -12.17 -7.99
CA LYS A 86 1.15 -13.22 -8.89
C LYS A 86 1.42 -14.63 -8.36
N VAL A 87 2.64 -14.84 -7.87
CA VAL A 87 3.12 -16.15 -7.41
C VAL A 87 2.48 -16.51 -6.08
N ASP A 88 2.55 -15.62 -5.11
CA ASP A 88 2.12 -15.88 -3.73
C ASP A 88 0.62 -15.67 -3.53
N LYS A 89 -0.04 -15.02 -4.49
CA LYS A 89 -1.47 -14.68 -4.40
C LYS A 89 -1.82 -13.92 -3.13
N THR A 90 -0.89 -13.10 -2.64
CA THR A 90 -1.05 -12.28 -1.45
C THR A 90 -1.43 -10.85 -1.84
N PHE A 91 -1.85 -10.08 -0.87
CA PHE A 91 -2.03 -8.64 -1.05
C PHE A 91 -0.68 -7.97 -0.81
N ASN A 92 -0.27 -7.12 -1.74
CA ASN A 92 1.04 -6.47 -1.66
C ASN A 92 0.90 -4.96 -1.69
N ILE A 93 1.64 -4.30 -0.81
CA ILE A 93 1.73 -2.84 -0.75
C ILE A 93 3.14 -2.46 -1.17
N MET A 94 3.26 -1.61 -2.18
CA MET A 94 4.54 -1.05 -2.59
C MET A 94 4.59 0.42 -2.24
N ILE A 95 5.54 0.80 -1.39
CA ILE A 95 5.73 2.19 -0.98
C ILE A 95 6.68 2.85 -1.99
N THR A 96 6.13 3.64 -2.89
CA THR A 96 6.91 4.27 -3.95
C THR A 96 6.15 5.44 -4.58
N ALA A 97 6.86 6.39 -5.11
CA ALA A 97 6.29 7.43 -5.99
C ALA A 97 6.87 7.33 -7.40
N SER A 98 7.39 6.16 -7.75
CA SER A 98 7.93 5.87 -9.09
C SER A 98 9.01 6.86 -9.50
N HIS A 99 8.75 7.68 -10.53
CA HIS A 99 9.73 8.62 -11.07
C HIS A 99 9.70 10.01 -10.42
N PHE A 100 8.82 10.22 -9.45
CA PHE A 100 8.74 11.51 -8.77
C PHE A 100 9.96 11.74 -7.89
N SER A 101 10.24 13.01 -7.58
CA SER A 101 11.41 13.37 -6.79
C SER A 101 11.41 12.74 -5.40
N SER A 102 12.56 12.74 -4.72
CA SER A 102 12.74 12.01 -3.46
C SER A 102 11.87 12.50 -2.31
N ASN A 103 11.33 13.73 -2.39
CA ASN A 103 10.43 14.25 -1.37
C ASN A 103 8.98 13.83 -1.56
N TYR A 104 8.69 13.06 -2.63
CA TYR A 104 7.39 12.43 -2.83
C TYR A 104 7.43 11.01 -2.31
N ASN A 105 6.28 10.47 -1.94
CA ASN A 105 6.12 9.05 -1.73
C ASN A 105 4.66 8.69 -2.02
N GLY A 106 4.36 7.40 -1.97
CA GLY A 106 3.03 6.95 -2.28
C GLY A 106 2.92 5.44 -2.20
N PHE A 107 1.85 4.91 -2.77
CA PHE A 107 1.53 3.50 -2.67
C PHE A 107 1.00 2.95 -3.98
N LYS A 108 1.40 1.71 -4.27
CA LYS A 108 0.77 0.89 -5.28
C LYS A 108 0.30 -0.39 -4.60
N PHE A 109 -0.86 -0.88 -4.96
CA PHE A 109 -1.47 -2.04 -4.32
C PHE A 109 -1.71 -3.13 -5.36
N PHE A 110 -1.35 -4.35 -5.01
CA PHE A 110 -1.54 -5.51 -5.88
C PHE A 110 -2.21 -6.63 -5.11
N PHE A 111 -3.12 -7.35 -5.78
CA PHE A 111 -3.76 -8.51 -5.19
C PHE A 111 -3.91 -9.58 -6.26
N LYS A 112 -3.34 -10.76 -5.99
CA LYS A 112 -3.37 -11.89 -6.92
C LYS A 112 -2.83 -11.51 -8.31
N GLY A 113 -1.77 -10.71 -8.33
CA GLY A 113 -1.13 -10.27 -9.57
C GLY A 113 -1.82 -9.13 -10.29
N LYS A 114 -2.86 -8.56 -9.72
CA LYS A 114 -3.62 -7.47 -10.33
C LYS A 114 -3.47 -6.20 -9.51
N LYS A 115 -3.27 -5.08 -10.20
CA LYS A 115 -3.24 -3.77 -9.56
C LYS A 115 -4.65 -3.41 -9.09
N LEU A 116 -4.76 -2.90 -7.86
CA LEU A 116 -6.04 -2.41 -7.37
C LEU A 116 -6.42 -1.10 -8.07
N THR A 117 -7.67 -1.02 -8.51
CA THR A 117 -8.19 0.09 -9.29
C THR A 117 -9.42 0.68 -8.62
N LYS A 118 -9.91 1.78 -9.18
CA LYS A 118 -11.18 2.42 -8.76
C LYS A 118 -12.36 1.46 -8.77
N LYS A 119 -12.37 0.53 -9.70
CA LYS A 119 -13.44 -0.47 -9.79
C LYS A 119 -13.51 -1.34 -8.55
N MET A 120 -12.35 -1.73 -8.02
CA MET A 120 -12.29 -2.51 -6.80
C MET A 120 -12.68 -1.69 -5.57
N GLU A 121 -12.35 -0.40 -5.56
CA GLU A 121 -12.77 0.50 -4.50
C GLU A 121 -14.29 0.65 -4.46
N LYS A 122 -14.94 0.73 -5.62
CA LYS A 122 -16.41 0.79 -5.69
C LYS A 122 -17.05 -0.48 -5.13
N LYS A 123 -16.51 -1.65 -5.46
CA LYS A 123 -16.97 -2.91 -4.88
C LYS A 123 -16.87 -2.92 -3.36
N LYS A 124 -15.79 -2.35 -2.83
CA LYS A 124 -15.58 -2.25 -1.40
C LYS A 124 -16.67 -1.44 -0.71
N LYS A 125 -17.10 -0.36 -1.32
CA LYS A 125 -18.12 0.54 -0.75
C LYS A 125 -19.52 -0.04 -0.77
N ASN A 126 -19.75 -1.01 -1.60
CA ASN A 126 -21.04 -1.69 -1.69
C ASN A 126 -21.07 -2.92 -0.79
#